data_b0100eecdc264f8f78b828ee389b1a15
#
_entry.id   b0100eecdc264f8f78b828ee389b1a15
#
_cell.length_a   1.000
_cell.length_b   1.000
_cell.length_c   1.000
_cell.angle_alpha   90.00
_cell.angle_beta   90.00
_cell.angle_gamma   90.00
#
_symmetry.space_group_name_H-M   'P 1'
#
loop_
_entity.id
_entity.type
_entity.pdbx_description
1 polymer ?
#
loop_
_entity_poly.entity_id
_entity_poly.type
_entity_poly.pdbx_seq_one_letter_code
_entity_poly.pdbx_strand_id
1 'polypeptide(L)'
;LFTSTDEELTARFVINASGVLTRPKTPDIPGVGDFGGVTMHTSRWDHQQTLTGKRVAVIGTGASAVQLIPSIAKDVDTLTVFQRTPCFSIPAHNGPVSEDKLAALADEPAYRAAARASR
;
A
#
# COMPACT_ATOMS: atom_id res chain seq x y z
N LEU A 1 0.00 4.90 -29.87
CA LEU A 1 0.56 4.35 -28.62
C LEU A 1 1.56 3.26 -28.96
N PHE A 2 2.69 3.30 -28.28
CA PHE A 2 3.67 2.22 -28.36
C PHE A 2 3.68 1.46 -27.04
N THR A 3 3.71 0.15 -27.11
CA THR A 3 3.86 -0.75 -25.95
C THR A 3 5.34 -0.90 -25.59
N SER A 4 5.64 -1.51 -24.45
CA SER A 4 7.02 -1.87 -24.06
C SER A 4 7.64 -2.95 -24.96
N THR A 5 6.85 -3.56 -25.84
CA THR A 5 7.26 -4.53 -26.85
C THR A 5 7.33 -3.92 -28.25
N ASP A 6 7.37 -2.57 -28.34
CA ASP A 6 7.41 -1.79 -29.59
C ASP A 6 6.23 -2.04 -30.54
N GLU A 7 5.12 -2.61 -30.02
CA GLU A 7 3.89 -2.76 -30.78
C GLU A 7 3.17 -1.43 -30.88
N GLU A 8 2.76 -1.03 -32.08
CA GLU A 8 1.97 0.17 -32.31
C GLU A 8 0.48 -0.14 -32.25
N LEU A 9 -0.23 0.53 -31.32
CA LEU A 9 -1.67 0.43 -31.16
C LEU A 9 -2.33 1.75 -31.54
N THR A 10 -3.34 1.69 -32.41
CA THR A 10 -4.20 2.81 -32.75
C THR A 10 -5.59 2.65 -32.15
N ALA A 11 -6.13 3.72 -31.57
CA ALA A 11 -7.46 3.71 -30.99
C ALA A 11 -8.11 5.09 -31.11
N ARG A 12 -9.44 5.14 -31.17
CA ARG A 12 -10.20 6.40 -31.15
C ARG A 12 -10.14 7.09 -29.79
N PHE A 13 -10.10 6.32 -28.73
CA PHE A 13 -10.03 6.79 -27.35
C PHE A 13 -9.02 5.96 -26.57
N VAL A 14 -8.30 6.63 -25.69
CA VAL A 14 -7.35 6.00 -24.76
C VAL A 14 -7.79 6.34 -23.34
N ILE A 15 -8.06 5.32 -22.54
CA ILE A 15 -8.40 5.47 -21.12
C ILE A 15 -7.19 5.03 -20.29
N ASN A 16 -6.55 5.98 -19.63
CA ASN A 16 -5.45 5.68 -18.72
C ASN A 16 -6.01 5.35 -17.32
N ALA A 17 -5.95 4.09 -16.94
CA ALA A 17 -6.36 3.58 -15.63
C ALA A 17 -5.18 2.99 -14.83
N SER A 18 -3.95 3.48 -15.06
CA SER A 18 -2.72 2.96 -14.43
C SER A 18 -2.60 3.25 -12.93
N GLY A 19 -3.51 4.06 -12.36
CA GLY A 19 -3.49 4.46 -10.95
C GLY A 19 -2.42 5.53 -10.64
N VAL A 20 -2.50 6.08 -9.43
CA VAL A 20 -1.63 7.17 -8.98
C VAL A 20 -0.43 6.69 -8.15
N LEU A 21 -0.41 5.42 -7.73
CA LEU A 21 0.61 4.86 -6.84
C LEU A 21 1.64 3.97 -7.57
N THR A 22 1.66 4.00 -8.89
CA THR A 22 2.50 3.12 -9.73
C THR A 22 3.99 3.41 -9.58
N ARG A 23 4.35 4.68 -9.36
CA ARG A 23 5.74 5.09 -9.19
C ARG A 23 6.03 5.47 -7.75
N PRO A 24 7.00 4.81 -7.09
CA PRO A 24 7.44 5.21 -5.77
C PRO A 24 8.04 6.62 -5.83
N LYS A 25 7.77 7.44 -4.83
CA LYS A 25 8.37 8.76 -4.68
C LYS A 25 9.23 8.76 -3.41
N THR A 26 10.51 8.91 -3.58
CA THR A 26 11.41 9.19 -2.46
C THR A 26 11.23 10.64 -2.04
N PRO A 27 11.11 10.94 -0.74
CA PRO A 27 11.02 12.30 -0.26
C PRO A 27 12.30 13.08 -0.58
N ASP A 28 12.14 14.35 -0.94
CA ASP A 28 13.26 15.26 -1.15
C ASP A 28 13.75 15.78 0.20
N ILE A 29 14.66 15.03 0.80
CA ILE A 29 15.27 15.34 2.10
C ILE A 29 16.78 15.50 1.87
N PRO A 30 17.38 16.61 2.30
CA PRO A 30 18.83 16.77 2.21
C PRO A 30 19.58 15.61 2.87
N GLY A 31 20.54 15.02 2.17
CA GLY A 31 21.32 13.90 2.67
C GLY A 31 20.64 12.53 2.60
N VAL A 32 19.44 12.40 2.01
CA VAL A 32 18.77 11.09 1.88
C VAL A 32 19.63 10.06 1.14
N GLY A 33 20.47 10.50 0.21
CA GLY A 33 21.40 9.66 -0.53
C GLY A 33 22.66 9.28 0.23
N ASP A 34 22.95 9.96 1.34
CA ASP A 34 24.15 9.72 2.15
C ASP A 34 23.91 8.63 3.23
N PHE A 35 22.68 8.16 3.34
CA PHE A 35 22.37 7.11 4.27
C PHE A 35 23.02 5.78 3.88
N GLY A 36 23.96 5.30 4.68
CA GLY A 36 24.73 4.08 4.42
C GLY A 36 23.99 2.76 4.68
N GLY A 37 22.73 2.81 5.13
CA GLY A 37 21.91 1.63 5.37
C GLY A 37 21.01 1.27 4.19
N VAL A 38 20.24 0.19 4.34
CA VAL A 38 19.27 -0.23 3.34
C VAL A 38 18.07 0.72 3.33
N THR A 39 17.71 1.22 2.16
CA THR A 39 16.55 2.06 1.94
C THR A 39 15.55 1.35 1.05
N MET A 40 14.29 1.30 1.47
CA MET A 40 13.21 0.64 0.72
C MET A 40 11.98 1.54 0.65
N HIS A 41 11.24 1.43 -0.44
CA HIS A 41 9.90 2.00 -0.53
C HIS A 41 8.86 0.87 -0.37
N THR A 42 7.73 1.12 0.31
CA THR A 42 6.70 0.10 0.58
C THR A 42 6.16 -0.58 -0.67
N SER A 43 6.12 0.11 -1.83
CA SER A 43 5.74 -0.48 -3.11
C SER A 43 6.88 -1.22 -3.84
N ARG A 44 8.08 -1.23 -3.27
CA ARG A 44 9.29 -1.90 -3.79
C ARG A 44 10.00 -2.59 -2.63
N TRP A 45 9.24 -3.40 -1.91
CA TRP A 45 9.77 -4.11 -0.75
C TRP A 45 10.73 -5.22 -1.15
N ASP A 46 11.92 -5.21 -0.55
CA ASP A 46 12.88 -6.29 -0.73
C ASP A 46 12.68 -7.34 0.37
N HIS A 47 12.05 -8.44 0.02
CA HIS A 47 11.77 -9.56 0.92
C HIS A 47 13.02 -10.33 1.35
N GLN A 48 14.18 -10.10 0.76
CA GLN A 48 15.43 -10.71 1.16
C GLN A 48 16.08 -10.00 2.35
N GLN A 49 15.65 -8.77 2.65
CA GLN A 49 16.16 -8.02 3.79
C GLN A 49 15.49 -8.47 5.08
N THR A 50 16.30 -8.90 6.05
CA THR A 50 15.80 -9.13 7.40
C THR A 50 15.80 -7.82 8.19
N LEU A 51 14.72 -7.58 8.92
CA LEU A 51 14.59 -6.45 9.85
C LEU A 51 14.87 -6.86 11.30
N THR A 52 14.99 -8.17 11.58
CA THR A 52 15.16 -8.70 12.93
C THR A 52 16.41 -8.12 13.60
N GLY A 53 16.20 -7.51 14.76
CA GLY A 53 17.28 -6.90 15.54
C GLY A 53 17.89 -5.65 14.90
N LYS A 54 17.27 -5.07 13.88
CA LYS A 54 17.74 -3.83 13.24
C LYS A 54 17.07 -2.62 13.86
N ARG A 55 17.79 -1.48 13.81
CA ARG A 55 17.18 -0.17 14.02
C ARG A 55 16.54 0.28 12.71
N VAL A 56 15.24 0.48 12.72
CA VAL A 56 14.48 0.83 11.51
C VAL A 56 13.83 2.20 11.66
N ALA A 57 13.93 2.99 10.62
CA ALA A 57 13.26 4.27 10.50
C ALA A 57 12.16 4.19 9.44
N VAL A 58 10.95 4.67 9.78
CA VAL A 58 9.84 4.81 8.85
C VAL A 58 9.54 6.28 8.64
N ILE A 59 9.58 6.74 7.39
CA ILE A 59 9.26 8.12 7.03
C ILE A 59 7.85 8.19 6.48
N GLY A 60 6.97 8.85 7.22
CA GLY A 60 5.56 9.01 6.90
C GLY A 60 4.64 8.11 7.71
N THR A 61 3.38 8.54 7.84
CA THR A 61 2.31 7.86 8.59
C THR A 61 1.03 7.75 7.76
N GLY A 62 1.15 7.68 6.44
CA GLY A 62 0.02 7.43 5.54
C GLY A 62 -0.49 5.99 5.60
N ALA A 63 -1.48 5.66 4.79
CA ALA A 63 -2.17 4.36 4.80
C ALA A 63 -1.22 3.14 4.72
N SER A 64 -0.14 3.23 3.95
CA SER A 64 0.87 2.17 3.88
C SER A 64 1.63 2.01 5.21
N ALA A 65 2.03 3.12 5.81
CA ALA A 65 2.78 3.09 7.07
C ALA A 65 1.93 2.61 8.24
N VAL A 66 0.64 2.96 8.30
CA VAL A 66 -0.30 2.47 9.32
C VAL A 66 -0.39 0.94 9.32
N GLN A 67 -0.23 0.31 8.18
CA GLN A 67 -0.22 -1.15 8.06
C GLN A 67 1.18 -1.75 8.31
N LEU A 68 2.22 -1.08 7.80
CA LEU A 68 3.60 -1.54 7.93
C LEU A 68 4.11 -1.50 9.37
N ILE A 69 3.95 -0.37 10.05
CA ILE A 69 4.50 -0.11 11.38
C ILE A 69 4.15 -1.23 12.38
N PRO A 70 2.88 -1.60 12.60
CA PRO A 70 2.54 -2.67 13.54
C PRO A 70 3.04 -4.05 13.08
N SER A 71 3.19 -4.24 11.76
CA SER A 71 3.67 -5.52 11.22
C SER A 71 5.13 -5.78 11.53
N ILE A 72 5.97 -4.73 11.49
CA ILE A 72 7.43 -4.86 11.71
C ILE A 72 7.85 -4.58 13.15
N ALA A 73 7.02 -3.90 13.94
CA ALA A 73 7.39 -3.43 15.28
C ALA A 73 7.86 -4.53 16.22
N LYS A 74 7.36 -5.76 16.07
CA LYS A 74 7.71 -6.92 16.88
C LYS A 74 9.07 -7.54 16.53
N ASP A 75 9.59 -7.27 15.33
CA ASP A 75 10.76 -7.95 14.78
C ASP A 75 12.02 -7.07 14.84
N VAL A 76 11.86 -5.75 14.98
CA VAL A 76 12.95 -4.79 14.97
C VAL A 76 13.47 -4.52 16.40
N ASP A 77 14.72 -4.12 16.53
CA ASP A 77 15.29 -3.68 17.81
C ASP A 77 14.73 -2.30 18.21
N THR A 78 14.75 -1.37 17.29
CA THR A 78 14.24 -0.02 17.50
C THR A 78 13.48 0.44 16.27
N LEU A 79 12.28 0.97 16.48
CA LEU A 79 11.45 1.55 15.43
C LEU A 79 11.26 3.05 15.67
N THR A 80 11.82 3.86 14.77
CA THR A 80 11.64 5.30 14.78
C THR A 80 10.69 5.72 13.65
N VAL A 81 9.64 6.46 13.98
CA VAL A 81 8.66 6.93 13.00
C VAL A 81 8.75 8.44 12.87
N PHE A 82 9.02 8.91 11.65
CA PHE A 82 9.05 10.33 11.33
C PHE A 82 7.73 10.76 10.71
N GLN A 83 7.05 11.68 11.36
CA GLN A 83 5.75 12.19 10.93
C GLN A 83 5.81 13.70 10.71
N ARG A 84 5.41 14.15 9.53
CA ARG A 84 5.23 15.57 9.25
C ARG A 84 3.80 16.02 9.55
N THR A 85 2.83 15.27 9.04
CA THR A 85 1.41 15.57 9.18
C THR A 85 0.71 14.38 9.82
N PRO A 86 -0.02 14.56 10.93
CA PRO A 86 -0.75 13.48 11.57
C PRO A 86 -1.82 12.89 10.65
N CYS A 87 -1.90 11.55 10.62
CA CYS A 87 -3.01 10.83 10.03
C CYS A 87 -3.86 10.23 11.15
N PHE A 88 -5.16 10.52 11.12
CA PHE A 88 -6.11 9.85 12.01
C PHE A 88 -6.42 8.48 11.46
N SER A 89 -6.35 7.48 12.31
CA SER A 89 -6.73 6.11 11.98
C SER A 89 -7.63 5.56 13.07
N ILE A 90 -8.59 4.76 12.68
CA ILE A 90 -9.48 4.03 13.59
C ILE A 90 -9.29 2.53 13.36
N PRO A 91 -9.53 1.70 14.37
CA PRO A 91 -9.49 0.24 14.20
C PRO A 91 -10.43 -0.19 13.07
N ALA A 92 -9.92 -0.97 12.12
CA ALA A 92 -10.71 -1.45 10.99
C ALA A 92 -11.69 -2.56 11.37
N HIS A 93 -11.59 -3.09 12.60
CA HIS A 93 -12.36 -4.24 13.08
C HIS A 93 -12.34 -5.44 12.12
N ASN A 94 -11.18 -5.67 11.48
CA ASN A 94 -11.00 -6.78 10.56
C ASN A 94 -11.16 -8.11 11.29
N GLY A 95 -11.95 -8.99 10.69
CA GLY A 95 -12.20 -10.33 11.19
C GLY A 95 -12.59 -11.27 10.05
N PRO A 96 -12.79 -12.57 10.36
CA PRO A 96 -13.33 -13.50 9.39
C PRO A 96 -14.67 -13.01 8.84
N VAL A 97 -14.91 -13.20 7.56
CA VAL A 97 -16.21 -12.91 6.96
C VAL A 97 -17.22 -13.94 7.51
N SER A 98 -18.36 -13.47 8.02
CA SER A 98 -19.40 -14.37 8.54
C SER A 98 -19.97 -15.28 7.44
N GLU A 99 -20.45 -16.47 7.83
CA GLU A 99 -21.03 -17.43 6.89
C GLU A 99 -22.21 -16.84 6.12
N ASP A 100 -23.09 -16.06 6.79
CA ASP A 100 -24.21 -15.36 6.14
C ASP A 100 -23.71 -14.40 5.05
N LYS A 101 -22.62 -13.70 5.32
CA LYS A 101 -22.02 -12.78 4.36
C LYS A 101 -21.35 -13.50 3.20
N LEU A 102 -20.75 -14.67 3.45
CA LEU A 102 -20.21 -15.53 2.40
C LEU A 102 -21.33 -16.09 1.53
N ALA A 103 -22.45 -16.54 2.12
CA ALA A 103 -23.61 -16.99 1.38
C ALA A 103 -24.23 -15.87 0.52
N ALA A 104 -24.36 -14.67 1.07
CA ALA A 104 -24.84 -13.50 0.32
C ALA A 104 -23.90 -13.09 -0.83
N LEU A 105 -22.59 -13.26 -0.67
CA LEU A 105 -21.61 -13.00 -1.74
C LEU A 105 -21.66 -14.07 -2.84
N ALA A 106 -22.05 -15.32 -2.51
CA ALA A 106 -22.20 -16.38 -3.49
C ALA A 106 -23.39 -16.12 -4.44
N ASP A 107 -24.43 -15.42 -3.99
CA ASP A 107 -25.52 -14.91 -4.84
C ASP A 107 -25.16 -13.51 -5.38
N GLU A 108 -24.32 -13.46 -6.38
CA GLU A 108 -23.80 -12.22 -6.95
C GLU A 108 -24.89 -11.23 -7.41
N PRO A 109 -26.01 -11.66 -8.07
CA PRO A 109 -27.08 -10.75 -8.45
C PRO A 109 -27.77 -10.08 -7.26
N ALA A 110 -28.09 -10.82 -6.21
CA ALA A 110 -28.72 -10.30 -5.00
C ALA A 110 -27.78 -9.36 -4.24
N TYR A 111 -26.49 -9.70 -4.15
CA TYR A 111 -25.47 -8.84 -3.54
C TYR A 111 -25.34 -7.52 -4.28
N ARG A 112 -25.29 -7.52 -5.61
CA ARG A 112 -25.22 -6.30 -6.43
C ARG A 112 -26.46 -5.43 -6.28
N ALA A 113 -27.65 -6.02 -6.17
CA ALA A 113 -28.89 -5.30 -5.94
C ALA A 113 -28.88 -4.61 -4.57
N ALA A 114 -28.51 -5.32 -3.52
CA ALA A 114 -28.40 -4.77 -2.16
C ALA A 114 -27.36 -3.66 -2.07
N ALA A 115 -26.19 -3.82 -2.69
CA ALA A 115 -25.13 -2.82 -2.72
C ALA A 115 -25.52 -1.52 -3.49
N ARG A 116 -26.43 -1.62 -4.46
CA ARG A 116 -26.98 -0.44 -5.17
C ARG A 116 -28.04 0.29 -4.34
N ALA A 117 -28.83 -0.45 -3.57
CA ALA A 117 -29.89 0.12 -2.72
C ALA A 117 -29.34 0.84 -1.49
N SER A 118 -28.09 0.56 -1.09
CA SER A 118 -27.41 1.16 0.08
C SER A 118 -26.63 2.46 -0.25
N ARG A 119 -26.71 2.96 -1.46
CA ARG A 119 -26.11 4.23 -1.89
C ARG A 119 -27.14 5.36 -1.92
#